data_2b75cf0ff216fc9069b6b883efef9308
#
_entry.id   2b75cf0ff216fc9069b6b883efef9308
#
_cell.length_a   1.000
_cell.length_b   1.000
_cell.length_c   1.000
_cell.angle_alpha   90.00
_cell.angle_beta   90.00
_cell.angle_gamma   90.00
#
_symmetry.space_group_name_H-M   'P 1'
#
loop_
_entity.id
_entity.type
_entity.pdbx_description
1 polymer ?
#
loop_
_entity_poly.entity_id
_entity_poly.type
_entity_poly.pdbx_seq_one_letter_code
_entity_poly.pdbx_strand_id
1 'polypeptide(L)'
;MIFVTVGTHEQPFDRLVSCVDALVESGRIKEEVVIQIGFSNYEPQHCRWSKLLPHKDVRTLVQDAHIVITHGGPASFMMPLLEGKVPIVVPRQSRFDEHVNDHQVIFCREVAERQKNIILVEDLSKLAEVIDHYDETVRGMLTGTKSNNEQFNNRFREIVDELFAEKNTK
;
A
#
# COMPACT_ATOMS: atom_id res chain seq x y z
N MET A 1 13.69 -8.52 2.21
CA MET A 1 12.39 -9.14 1.92
C MET A 1 11.46 -8.09 1.31
N ILE A 2 10.64 -8.49 0.32
CA ILE A 2 9.58 -7.66 -0.27
C ILE A 2 8.23 -8.13 0.26
N PHE A 3 7.41 -7.21 0.74
CA PHE A 3 6.04 -7.50 1.13
C PHE A 3 5.05 -6.91 0.11
N VAL A 4 4.11 -7.72 -0.35
CA VAL A 4 3.09 -7.33 -1.33
C VAL A 4 1.70 -7.49 -0.72
N THR A 5 0.84 -6.48 -0.83
CA THR A 5 -0.55 -6.60 -0.41
C THR A 5 -1.51 -6.04 -1.46
N VAL A 6 -2.49 -6.84 -1.82
CA VAL A 6 -3.58 -6.43 -2.71
C VAL A 6 -4.80 -5.94 -1.95
N GLY A 7 -4.71 -5.87 -0.60
CA GLY A 7 -5.82 -5.47 0.26
C GLY A 7 -6.87 -6.56 0.44
N THR A 8 -8.08 -6.14 0.82
CA THR A 8 -9.20 -7.03 1.16
C THR A 8 -10.43 -6.79 0.28
N HIS A 9 -10.27 -6.08 -0.84
CA HIS A 9 -11.34 -5.85 -1.80
C HIS A 9 -11.72 -7.17 -2.50
N GLU A 10 -13.01 -7.38 -2.71
CA GLU A 10 -13.56 -8.63 -3.22
C GLU A 10 -13.21 -8.94 -4.69
N GLN A 11 -12.92 -7.91 -5.50
CA GLN A 11 -12.45 -8.13 -6.86
C GLN A 11 -10.99 -8.63 -6.85
N PRO A 12 -10.66 -9.61 -7.72
CA PRO A 12 -9.32 -10.18 -7.78
C PRO A 12 -8.29 -9.15 -8.27
N PHE A 13 -7.02 -9.35 -7.92
CA PHE A 13 -5.90 -8.56 -8.44
C PHE A 13 -4.79 -9.48 -8.98
N ASP A 14 -5.21 -10.44 -9.78
CA ASP A 14 -4.35 -11.51 -10.32
C ASP A 14 -3.18 -10.95 -11.12
N ARG A 15 -3.39 -9.82 -11.82
CA ARG A 15 -2.36 -9.15 -12.61
C ARG A 15 -1.12 -8.79 -11.78
N LEU A 16 -1.30 -8.22 -10.59
CA LEU A 16 -0.18 -7.90 -9.72
C LEU A 16 0.45 -9.15 -9.11
N VAL A 17 -0.39 -10.05 -8.60
CA VAL A 17 0.07 -11.27 -7.91
C VAL A 17 0.88 -12.15 -8.86
N SER A 18 0.37 -12.41 -10.08
CA SER A 18 1.07 -13.22 -11.08
C SER A 18 2.34 -12.56 -11.62
N CYS A 19 2.31 -11.22 -11.79
CA CYS A 19 3.50 -10.49 -12.22
C CYS A 19 4.65 -10.64 -11.22
N VAL A 20 4.37 -10.46 -9.92
CA VAL A 20 5.40 -10.60 -8.88
C VAL A 20 5.93 -12.03 -8.81
N ASP A 21 5.06 -13.05 -8.87
CA ASP A 21 5.47 -14.46 -8.85
C ASP A 21 6.37 -14.80 -10.05
N ALA A 22 6.04 -14.33 -11.25
CA ALA A 22 6.87 -14.50 -12.45
C ALA A 22 8.24 -13.78 -12.35
N LEU A 23 8.30 -12.64 -11.68
CA LEU A 23 9.57 -11.95 -11.43
C LEU A 23 10.47 -12.72 -10.44
N VAL A 24 9.90 -13.44 -9.48
CA VAL A 24 10.65 -14.34 -8.61
C VAL A 24 11.09 -15.58 -9.38
N GLU A 25 10.20 -16.22 -10.15
CA GLU A 25 10.52 -17.38 -11.00
C GLU A 25 11.70 -17.11 -11.94
N SER A 26 11.69 -15.97 -12.61
CA SER A 26 12.74 -15.56 -13.55
C SER A 26 14.04 -15.10 -12.88
N GLY A 27 14.09 -15.04 -11.54
CA GLY A 27 15.27 -14.58 -10.79
C GLY A 27 15.52 -13.06 -10.87
N ARG A 28 14.56 -12.28 -11.41
CA ARG A 28 14.62 -10.82 -11.39
C ARG A 28 14.50 -10.28 -9.97
N ILE A 29 13.61 -10.86 -9.16
CA ILE A 29 13.54 -10.61 -7.72
C ILE A 29 14.32 -11.72 -7.02
N LYS A 30 15.37 -11.35 -6.28
CA LYS A 30 16.23 -12.29 -5.53
C LYS A 30 15.92 -12.31 -4.02
N GLU A 31 15.20 -11.33 -3.54
CA GLU A 31 14.74 -11.25 -2.16
C GLU A 31 13.58 -12.21 -1.92
N GLU A 32 13.43 -12.66 -0.67
CA GLU A 32 12.19 -13.34 -0.25
C GLU A 32 11.00 -12.43 -0.48
N VAL A 33 9.93 -12.99 -1.05
CA VAL A 33 8.67 -12.28 -1.27
C VAL A 33 7.55 -12.92 -0.46
N VAL A 34 6.81 -12.10 0.26
CA VAL A 34 5.60 -12.49 0.98
C VAL A 34 4.41 -11.71 0.42
N ILE A 35 3.36 -12.40 0.00
CA ILE A 35 2.19 -11.80 -0.64
C ILE A 35 0.92 -12.04 0.18
N GLN A 36 0.17 -10.99 0.49
CA GLN A 36 -1.23 -11.12 0.87
C GLN A 36 -2.07 -10.99 -0.41
N ILE A 37 -2.61 -12.11 -0.90
CA ILE A 37 -3.30 -12.20 -2.19
C ILE A 37 -4.78 -11.76 -2.16
N GLY A 38 -5.36 -11.54 -0.96
CA GLY A 38 -6.76 -11.12 -0.82
C GLY A 38 -7.73 -12.10 -1.49
N PHE A 39 -8.55 -11.59 -2.37
CA PHE A 39 -9.52 -12.36 -3.16
C PHE A 39 -9.02 -12.68 -4.58
N SER A 40 -7.70 -12.58 -4.83
CA SER A 40 -7.11 -13.04 -6.09
C SER A 40 -7.34 -14.54 -6.28
N ASN A 41 -7.51 -14.94 -7.55
CA ASN A 41 -7.68 -16.35 -7.93
C ASN A 41 -6.33 -17.01 -8.21
N TYR A 42 -5.32 -16.22 -8.57
CA TYR A 42 -3.97 -16.72 -8.81
C TYR A 42 -3.27 -17.06 -7.49
N GLU A 43 -2.78 -18.30 -7.36
CA GLU A 43 -2.00 -18.78 -6.23
C GLU A 43 -0.51 -18.83 -6.61
N PRO A 44 0.34 -17.96 -6.01
CA PRO A 44 1.78 -17.94 -6.33
C PRO A 44 2.47 -19.27 -6.07
N GLN A 45 3.39 -19.65 -6.94
CA GLN A 45 4.16 -20.89 -6.85
C GLN A 45 5.60 -20.65 -6.35
N HIS A 46 6.10 -19.43 -6.48
CA HIS A 46 7.48 -19.05 -6.18
C HIS A 46 7.61 -18.08 -5.02
N CYS A 47 6.46 -17.61 -4.48
CA CYS A 47 6.40 -16.69 -3.34
C CYS A 47 5.70 -17.34 -2.15
N ARG A 48 6.06 -16.91 -0.94
CA ARG A 48 5.21 -17.18 0.24
C ARG A 48 3.97 -16.33 0.15
N TRP A 49 2.81 -16.91 0.42
CA TRP A 49 1.57 -16.14 0.39
C TRP A 49 0.55 -16.57 1.44
N SER A 50 -0.36 -15.66 1.72
CA SER A 50 -1.55 -15.89 2.53
C SER A 50 -2.73 -15.16 1.91
N LYS A 51 -3.92 -15.73 2.05
CA LYS A 51 -5.14 -15.11 1.52
C LYS A 51 -5.44 -13.80 2.25
N LEU A 52 -5.57 -13.87 3.56
CA LEU A 52 -5.75 -12.72 4.44
C LEU A 52 -4.83 -12.88 5.65
N LEU A 53 -4.32 -11.77 6.12
CA LEU A 53 -3.47 -11.69 7.30
C LEU A 53 -4.12 -10.80 8.37
N PRO A 54 -4.00 -11.14 9.66
CA PRO A 54 -4.36 -10.24 10.73
C PRO A 54 -3.63 -8.90 10.61
N HIS A 55 -4.29 -7.80 10.97
CA HIS A 55 -3.69 -6.45 10.87
C HIS A 55 -2.33 -6.34 11.56
N LYS A 56 -2.15 -7.01 12.72
CA LYS A 56 -0.88 -7.06 13.44
C LYS A 56 0.24 -7.66 12.59
N ASP A 57 -0.06 -8.75 11.88
CA ASP A 57 0.93 -9.47 11.07
C ASP A 57 1.29 -8.64 9.82
N VAL A 58 0.29 -8.01 9.18
CA VAL A 58 0.53 -7.07 8.08
C VAL A 58 1.46 -5.94 8.53
N ARG A 59 1.21 -5.36 9.71
CA ARG A 59 2.07 -4.30 10.26
C ARG A 59 3.50 -4.78 10.48
N THR A 60 3.69 -5.96 11.05
CA THR A 60 5.02 -6.55 11.24
C THR A 60 5.73 -6.76 9.91
N LEU A 61 5.02 -7.32 8.91
CA LEU A 61 5.59 -7.51 7.57
C LEU A 61 5.98 -6.18 6.91
N VAL A 62 5.17 -5.14 7.07
CA VAL A 62 5.50 -3.78 6.58
C VAL A 62 6.75 -3.23 7.28
N GLN A 63 6.88 -3.44 8.59
CA GLN A 63 8.05 -2.99 9.36
C GLN A 63 9.34 -3.72 8.94
N ASP A 64 9.25 -5.02 8.71
CA ASP A 64 10.41 -5.86 8.38
C ASP A 64 10.79 -5.80 6.89
N ALA A 65 9.86 -5.42 6.01
CA ALA A 65 10.10 -5.38 4.57
C ALA A 65 11.11 -4.31 4.19
N HIS A 66 12.01 -4.64 3.24
CA HIS A 66 12.84 -3.68 2.52
C HIS A 66 11.98 -2.85 1.55
N ILE A 67 11.15 -3.53 0.75
CA ILE A 67 10.24 -2.92 -0.20
C ILE A 67 8.80 -3.33 0.15
N VAL A 68 7.88 -2.39 0.14
CA VAL A 68 6.44 -2.66 0.28
C VAL A 68 5.74 -2.29 -1.02
N ILE A 69 5.04 -3.26 -1.61
CA ILE A 69 4.22 -3.07 -2.81
C ILE A 69 2.75 -3.16 -2.39
N THR A 70 1.97 -2.13 -2.70
CA THR A 70 0.55 -2.07 -2.30
C THR A 70 -0.36 -1.78 -3.49
N HIS A 71 -1.64 -2.14 -3.37
CA HIS A 71 -2.66 -1.57 -4.23
C HIS A 71 -2.92 -0.08 -3.92
N GLY A 72 -3.68 0.62 -4.77
CA GLY A 72 -3.92 2.06 -4.65
C GLY A 72 -4.92 2.48 -3.55
N GLY A 73 -5.24 1.61 -2.59
CA GLY A 73 -6.10 1.96 -1.46
C GLY A 73 -5.35 2.79 -0.41
N PRO A 74 -5.89 3.96 0.03
CA PRO A 74 -5.19 4.86 0.95
C PRO A 74 -4.66 4.18 2.21
N ALA A 75 -5.48 3.36 2.87
CA ALA A 75 -5.07 2.66 4.10
C ALA A 75 -3.85 1.75 3.89
N SER A 76 -3.71 1.15 2.71
CA SER A 76 -2.62 0.21 2.42
C SER A 76 -1.29 0.91 2.20
N PHE A 77 -1.23 2.00 1.44
CA PHE A 77 0.03 2.70 1.21
C PHE A 77 0.39 3.71 2.31
N MET A 78 -0.58 4.16 3.11
CA MET A 78 -0.29 4.97 4.30
C MET A 78 0.47 4.19 5.37
N MET A 79 0.25 2.88 5.48
CA MET A 79 0.91 2.06 6.49
C MET A 79 2.45 2.07 6.35
N PRO A 80 3.06 1.77 5.18
CA PRO A 80 4.51 1.91 5.01
C PRO A 80 5.00 3.35 5.15
N LEU A 81 4.23 4.36 4.73
CA LEU A 81 4.60 5.77 4.94
C LEU A 81 4.71 6.13 6.43
N LEU A 82 3.83 5.61 7.29
CA LEU A 82 3.89 5.81 8.74
C LEU A 82 5.12 5.12 9.37
N GLU A 83 5.62 4.05 8.76
CA GLU A 83 6.86 3.38 9.16
C GLU A 83 8.11 3.99 8.48
N GLY A 84 7.97 5.15 7.83
CA GLY A 84 9.07 5.88 7.19
C GLY A 84 9.56 5.28 5.87
N LYS A 85 8.76 4.43 5.22
CA LYS A 85 9.08 3.76 3.96
C LYS A 85 8.31 4.36 2.79
N VAL A 86 8.91 4.39 1.62
CA VAL A 86 8.25 4.81 0.37
C VAL A 86 7.66 3.57 -0.30
N PRO A 87 6.33 3.41 -0.37
CA PRO A 87 5.75 2.25 -1.03
C PRO A 87 5.79 2.36 -2.55
N ILE A 88 5.90 1.21 -3.22
CA ILE A 88 5.51 1.07 -4.62
C ILE A 88 4.00 0.84 -4.64
N VAL A 89 3.27 1.71 -5.33
CA VAL A 89 1.81 1.66 -5.40
C VAL A 89 1.36 1.27 -6.80
N VAL A 90 0.65 0.16 -6.89
CA VAL A 90 0.05 -0.35 -8.13
C VAL A 90 -1.47 -0.20 -8.02
N PRO A 91 -2.08 0.80 -8.66
CA PRO A 91 -3.51 0.99 -8.56
C PRO A 91 -4.28 -0.09 -9.33
N ARG A 92 -5.42 -0.50 -8.78
CA ARG A 92 -6.41 -1.31 -9.46
C ARG A 92 -7.01 -0.50 -10.60
N GLN A 93 -7.27 -1.14 -11.73
CA GLN A 93 -7.78 -0.50 -12.95
C GLN A 93 -9.06 -1.19 -13.42
N SER A 94 -10.08 -0.39 -13.76
CA SER A 94 -11.38 -0.90 -14.20
C SER A 94 -11.29 -1.70 -15.50
N ARG A 95 -10.37 -1.32 -16.39
CA ARG A 95 -10.14 -2.03 -17.67
C ARG A 95 -9.68 -3.49 -17.53
N PHE A 96 -9.26 -3.89 -16.32
CA PHE A 96 -8.86 -5.25 -15.98
C PHE A 96 -9.83 -5.92 -15.00
N ASP A 97 -11.02 -5.34 -14.81
CA ASP A 97 -12.04 -5.81 -13.86
C ASP A 97 -11.55 -5.91 -12.39
N GLU A 98 -10.51 -5.14 -12.05
CA GLU A 98 -9.90 -5.11 -10.72
C GLU A 98 -10.63 -4.17 -9.74
N HIS A 99 -11.43 -3.25 -10.27
CA HIS A 99 -12.24 -2.28 -9.54
C HIS A 99 -13.42 -1.79 -10.39
N VAL A 100 -14.47 -1.30 -9.74
CA VAL A 100 -15.67 -0.78 -10.42
C VAL A 100 -15.40 0.51 -11.24
N ASN A 101 -14.30 1.22 -10.95
CA ASN A 101 -13.88 2.44 -11.62
C ASN A 101 -12.38 2.68 -11.46
N ASP A 102 -11.85 3.73 -12.09
CA ASP A 102 -10.43 4.12 -12.02
C ASP A 102 -10.10 5.11 -10.89
N HIS A 103 -10.90 5.15 -9.84
CA HIS A 103 -10.69 6.07 -8.71
C HIS A 103 -9.28 5.92 -8.09
N GLN A 104 -8.79 4.68 -7.94
CA GLN A 104 -7.44 4.44 -7.40
C GLN A 104 -6.36 5.03 -8.32
N VAL A 105 -6.51 4.91 -9.63
CA VAL A 105 -5.55 5.48 -10.60
C VAL A 105 -5.48 7.00 -10.45
N ILE A 106 -6.64 7.67 -10.49
CA ILE A 106 -6.74 9.13 -10.39
C ILE A 106 -6.14 9.61 -9.07
N PHE A 107 -6.56 8.99 -7.97
CA PHE A 107 -6.11 9.36 -6.63
C PHE A 107 -4.59 9.15 -6.45
N CYS A 108 -4.04 8.02 -6.87
CA CYS A 108 -2.61 7.74 -6.74
C CYS A 108 -1.74 8.66 -7.61
N ARG A 109 -2.22 9.09 -8.79
CA ARG A 109 -1.54 10.11 -9.60
C ARG A 109 -1.43 11.43 -8.84
N GLU A 110 -2.54 11.89 -8.24
CA GLU A 110 -2.54 13.12 -7.46
C GLU A 110 -1.61 13.04 -6.24
N VAL A 111 -1.60 11.90 -5.53
CA VAL A 111 -0.70 11.70 -4.39
C VAL A 111 0.75 11.69 -4.84
N ALA A 112 1.09 10.95 -5.89
CA ALA A 112 2.46 10.89 -6.42
C ALA A 112 2.98 12.25 -6.86
N GLU A 113 2.15 13.04 -7.53
CA GLU A 113 2.53 14.37 -8.01
C GLU A 113 2.70 15.38 -6.87
N ARG A 114 1.76 15.41 -5.92
CA ARG A 114 1.73 16.42 -4.85
C ARG A 114 2.64 16.08 -3.69
N GLN A 115 2.64 14.81 -3.24
CA GLN A 115 3.34 14.40 -2.03
C GLN A 115 4.74 13.86 -2.31
N LYS A 116 4.99 13.31 -3.51
CA LYS A 116 6.27 12.73 -3.92
C LYS A 116 6.84 11.73 -2.90
N ASN A 117 5.96 10.98 -2.26
CA ASN A 117 6.27 10.02 -1.20
C ASN A 117 5.83 8.59 -1.53
N ILE A 118 5.32 8.34 -2.74
CA ILE A 118 5.02 7.02 -3.27
C ILE A 118 5.64 6.85 -4.66
N ILE A 119 5.96 5.62 -5.05
CA ILE A 119 6.36 5.27 -6.41
C ILE A 119 5.15 4.65 -7.10
N LEU A 120 4.56 5.36 -8.04
CA LEU A 120 3.37 4.92 -8.77
C LEU A 120 3.76 4.04 -9.96
N VAL A 121 3.20 2.83 -10.03
CA VAL A 121 3.38 1.88 -11.15
C VAL A 121 2.02 1.49 -11.70
N GLU A 122 1.61 2.07 -12.81
CA GLU A 122 0.37 1.74 -13.51
C GLU A 122 0.57 0.62 -14.54
N ASP A 123 1.76 0.55 -15.12
CA ASP A 123 2.16 -0.47 -16.08
C ASP A 123 3.15 -1.44 -15.44
N LEU A 124 2.69 -2.68 -15.21
CA LEU A 124 3.50 -3.71 -14.54
C LEU A 124 4.73 -4.15 -15.33
N SER A 125 4.83 -3.85 -16.63
CA SER A 125 6.06 -4.10 -17.39
C SER A 125 7.27 -3.34 -16.84
N LYS A 126 7.02 -2.24 -16.09
CA LYS A 126 8.03 -1.41 -15.43
C LYS A 126 8.34 -1.84 -14.00
N LEU A 127 7.57 -2.77 -13.43
CA LEU A 127 7.72 -3.13 -12.01
C LEU A 127 9.11 -3.66 -11.69
N ALA A 128 9.67 -4.51 -12.55
CA ALA A 128 11.02 -5.06 -12.36
C ALA A 128 12.08 -3.95 -12.31
N GLU A 129 12.03 -2.99 -13.24
CA GLU A 129 12.97 -1.86 -13.29
C GLU A 129 12.83 -0.98 -12.03
N VAL A 130 11.60 -0.74 -11.59
CA VAL A 130 11.34 0.05 -10.37
C VAL A 130 11.90 -0.64 -9.13
N ILE A 131 11.78 -1.97 -9.03
CA ILE A 131 12.35 -2.75 -7.92
C ILE A 131 13.88 -2.69 -7.98
N ASP A 132 14.50 -2.89 -9.15
CA ASP A 132 15.95 -2.86 -9.33
C ASP A 132 16.58 -1.51 -8.90
N HIS A 133 15.87 -0.40 -9.14
CA HIS A 133 16.33 0.96 -8.82
C HIS A 133 15.69 1.56 -7.56
N TYR A 134 15.02 0.74 -6.74
CA TYR A 134 14.25 1.24 -5.60
C TYR A 134 15.09 2.07 -4.64
N ASP A 135 16.24 1.55 -4.18
CA ASP A 135 17.10 2.23 -3.20
C ASP A 135 17.66 3.56 -3.71
N GLU A 136 17.95 3.63 -5.00
CA GLU A 136 18.42 4.87 -5.64
C GLU A 136 17.29 5.90 -5.70
N THR A 137 16.11 5.46 -6.11
CA THR A 137 14.92 6.31 -6.24
C THR A 137 14.50 6.91 -4.89
N VAL A 138 14.44 6.10 -3.84
CA VAL A 138 13.94 6.56 -2.52
C VAL A 138 14.90 7.49 -1.79
N ARG A 139 16.20 7.47 -2.11
CA ARG A 139 17.19 8.39 -1.49
C ARG A 139 16.85 9.87 -1.70
N GLY A 140 16.16 10.20 -2.79
CA GLY A 140 15.74 11.56 -3.13
C GLY A 140 14.30 11.89 -2.75
N MET A 141 13.56 10.94 -2.19
CA MET A 141 12.13 11.10 -1.88
C MET A 141 11.91 11.49 -0.43
N LEU A 142 10.74 12.11 -0.18
CA LEU A 142 10.29 12.39 1.17
C LEU A 142 9.84 11.07 1.81
N THR A 143 10.54 10.63 2.85
CA THR A 143 10.17 9.46 3.63
C THR A 143 9.25 9.84 4.78
N GLY A 144 8.19 9.05 4.94
CA GLY A 144 7.26 9.18 6.05
C GLY A 144 6.19 10.25 5.86
N THR A 145 5.14 10.10 6.64
CA THR A 145 4.12 11.13 6.90
C THR A 145 4.02 11.32 8.40
N LYS A 146 3.92 12.56 8.85
CA LYS A 146 3.60 12.80 10.25
C LYS A 146 2.11 12.48 10.46
N SER A 147 1.82 11.55 11.37
CA SER A 147 0.46 11.32 11.80
C SER A 147 -0.07 12.57 12.51
N ASN A 148 -1.20 13.09 12.05
CA ASN A 148 -1.90 14.20 12.72
C ASN A 148 -2.95 13.69 13.71
N ASN A 149 -2.98 12.38 13.99
CA ASN A 149 -4.02 11.75 14.80
C ASN A 149 -4.07 12.28 16.22
N GLU A 150 -2.94 12.57 16.85
CA GLU A 150 -2.91 13.09 18.20
C GLU A 150 -3.51 14.49 18.27
N GLN A 151 -3.11 15.38 17.37
CA GLN A 151 -3.66 16.74 17.28
C GLN A 151 -5.17 16.71 16.92
N PHE A 152 -5.56 15.86 15.98
CA PHE A 152 -6.97 15.66 15.61
C PHE A 152 -7.78 15.14 16.80
N ASN A 153 -7.32 14.11 17.50
CA ASN A 153 -8.01 13.53 18.64
C ASN A 153 -8.16 14.52 19.80
N ASN A 154 -7.14 15.33 20.08
CA ASN A 154 -7.18 16.35 21.11
C ASN A 154 -8.22 17.43 20.74
N ARG A 155 -8.17 17.93 19.50
CA ARG A 155 -9.14 18.92 19.03
C ARG A 155 -10.57 18.38 19.00
N PHE A 156 -10.75 17.13 18.58
CA PHE A 156 -12.05 16.48 18.59
C PHE A 156 -12.60 16.32 20.02
N ARG A 157 -11.75 15.95 20.97
CA ARG A 157 -12.14 15.86 22.40
C ARG A 157 -12.58 17.22 22.93
N GLU A 158 -11.83 18.29 22.68
CA GLU A 158 -12.20 19.65 23.07
C GLU A 158 -13.59 20.03 22.55
N ILE A 159 -13.87 19.79 21.26
CA ILE A 159 -15.18 20.08 20.66
C ILE A 159 -16.29 19.26 21.33
N VAL A 160 -16.05 17.98 21.61
CA VAL A 160 -17.03 17.14 22.31
C VAL A 160 -17.30 17.65 23.72
N ASP A 161 -16.26 17.99 24.47
CA ASP A 161 -16.38 18.52 25.84
C ASP A 161 -17.14 19.85 25.86
N GLU A 162 -16.88 20.76 24.94
CA GLU A 162 -17.62 22.01 24.76
C GLU A 162 -19.12 21.77 24.51
N LEU A 163 -19.46 20.86 23.58
CA LEU A 163 -20.84 20.51 23.23
C LEU A 163 -21.63 19.90 24.41
N PHE A 164 -20.95 19.15 25.29
CA PHE A 164 -21.59 18.57 26.46
C PHE A 164 -21.62 19.53 27.67
N ALA A 165 -20.67 20.46 27.77
CA ALA A 165 -20.70 21.50 28.81
C ALA A 165 -21.90 22.47 28.64
N GLU A 166 -22.21 22.85 27.41
CA GLU A 166 -23.38 23.72 27.11
C GLU A 166 -24.73 23.08 27.45
N LYS A 167 -24.83 21.72 27.45
CA LYS A 167 -26.06 21.01 27.81
C LYS A 167 -26.33 20.92 29.30
N ASN A 168 -25.33 21.11 30.14
CA ASN A 168 -25.46 21.03 31.61
C ASN A 168 -25.73 22.38 32.27
N THR A 169 -25.91 23.44 31.47
CA THR A 169 -26.15 24.82 31.98
C THR A 169 -27.56 25.32 31.73
N LYS A 170 -28.53 24.43 31.44
CA LYS A 170 -29.97 24.78 31.31
C LYS A 170 -30.82 24.01 32.31
#